data_5d33b26b2f43876477419e7456b90e68
#
_entry.id   5d33b26b2f43876477419e7456b90e68
#
_cell.length_a   1.000
_cell.length_b   1.000
_cell.length_c   1.000
_cell.angle_alpha   90.00
_cell.angle_beta   90.00
_cell.angle_gamma   90.00
#
_symmetry.space_group_name_H-M   'P 1'
#
loop_
_entity.id
_entity.type
_entity.pdbx_description
1 polymer ?
#
loop_
_entity_poly.entity_id
_entity_poly.type
_entity_poly.pdbx_seq_one_letter_code
_entity_poly.pdbx_strand_id
1 'polypeptide(L)'
;MPLHVWVSKGLALDYIMDPKLGAPVANVDNVGNWPDLVAQLVSNPAQLRKLPVAVGYDPAHRDAAIQGIGSWKRFSSEGLFNFDFVDDPGKADIHVFFVNHFVNNLAMGLFASDIRGYTAKRSFPYQAVIAKKKIAYRPVVIVLRCTDKSGNPMALPKMQAAAAHEMGHALGIEGHSPNSSDLMSIYYGNGTISSGDAATIRHLYSLTPDLVP
;
A
#
# COMPACT_ATOMS: atom_id res chain seq x y z
N MET A 1 -4.89 -4.47 -19.83
CA MET A 1 -4.04 -3.26 -19.75
C MET A 1 -3.13 -3.40 -18.54
N PRO A 2 -1.89 -2.87 -18.55
CA PRO A 2 -1.05 -2.87 -17.37
C PRO A 2 -1.66 -1.98 -16.28
N LEU A 3 -1.46 -2.34 -15.02
CA LEU A 3 -1.74 -1.47 -13.89
C LEU A 3 -0.68 -0.35 -13.83
N HIS A 4 -1.06 0.81 -13.33
CA HIS A 4 -0.16 1.94 -13.17
C HIS A 4 0.07 2.24 -11.69
N VAL A 5 1.33 2.37 -11.30
CA VAL A 5 1.74 2.64 -9.91
C VAL A 5 2.37 4.02 -9.82
N TRP A 6 1.82 4.86 -8.99
CA TRP A 6 2.42 6.15 -8.66
C TRP A 6 2.96 6.12 -7.23
N VAL A 7 4.21 6.55 -7.08
CA VAL A 7 4.87 6.65 -5.77
C VAL A 7 5.14 8.11 -5.47
N SER A 8 4.52 8.63 -4.43
CA SER A 8 4.65 10.04 -4.03
C SER A 8 6.09 10.38 -3.64
N LYS A 9 6.39 11.68 -3.61
CA LYS A 9 7.66 12.22 -3.08
C LYS A 9 7.54 12.52 -1.59
N GLY A 10 7.11 11.51 -0.82
CA GLY A 10 7.01 11.60 0.63
C GLY A 10 5.71 12.21 1.17
N LEU A 11 4.69 12.40 0.33
CA LEU A 11 3.42 13.00 0.78
C LEU A 11 2.74 12.13 1.85
N ALA A 12 2.32 12.75 2.94
CA ALA A 12 1.60 12.12 4.03
C ALA A 12 0.10 12.12 3.74
N LEU A 13 -0.50 10.91 3.73
CA LEU A 13 -1.94 10.74 3.51
C LEU A 13 -2.68 10.65 4.86
N ASP A 14 -3.87 11.25 4.92
CA ASP A 14 -4.82 11.13 6.05
C ASP A 14 -4.14 11.32 7.42
N TYR A 15 -3.38 12.39 7.52
CA TYR A 15 -2.60 12.66 8.71
C TYR A 15 -3.41 13.38 9.80
N ILE A 16 -3.17 12.95 11.03
CA ILE A 16 -3.49 13.70 12.24
C ILE A 16 -2.16 14.25 12.77
N MET A 17 -2.12 15.53 13.14
CA MET A 17 -0.94 16.06 13.82
C MET A 17 -0.90 15.52 15.24
N ASP A 18 0.09 14.68 15.54
CA ASP A 18 0.33 14.21 16.90
C ASP A 18 0.89 15.39 17.74
N PRO A 19 0.16 15.85 18.76
CA PRO A 19 0.60 17.00 19.55
C PRO A 19 1.88 16.75 20.36
N LYS A 20 2.22 15.48 20.62
CA LYS A 20 3.44 15.11 21.35
C LYS A 20 4.66 15.07 20.47
N LEU A 21 4.48 14.69 19.21
CA LEU A 21 5.56 14.50 18.25
C LEU A 21 5.71 15.66 17.27
N GLY A 22 4.68 16.53 17.18
CA GLY A 22 4.63 17.60 16.16
C GLY A 22 4.72 17.06 14.73
N ALA A 23 4.30 15.80 14.50
CA ALA A 23 4.50 15.08 13.25
C ALA A 23 3.17 14.53 12.71
N PRO A 24 3.00 14.45 11.38
CA PRO A 24 1.84 13.81 10.77
C PRO A 24 1.90 12.29 10.97
N VAL A 25 0.83 11.74 11.55
CA VAL A 25 0.63 10.30 11.79
C VAL A 25 -0.67 9.86 11.14
N ALA A 26 -0.73 8.63 10.61
CA ALA A 26 -1.95 8.09 10.01
C ALA A 26 -2.70 7.20 11.00
N ASN A 27 -4.03 7.38 11.07
CA ASN A 27 -4.88 6.52 11.88
C ASN A 27 -5.34 5.31 11.05
N VAL A 28 -4.95 4.10 11.48
CA VAL A 28 -5.35 2.85 10.80
C VAL A 28 -6.85 2.59 10.85
N ASP A 29 -7.59 3.21 11.76
CA ASP A 29 -9.05 3.07 11.80
C ASP A 29 -9.74 3.74 10.59
N ASN A 30 -9.04 4.65 9.89
CA ASN A 30 -9.53 5.36 8.71
C ASN A 30 -9.19 4.69 7.39
N VAL A 31 -8.48 3.56 7.41
CA VAL A 31 -7.99 2.87 6.21
C VAL A 31 -9.08 2.64 5.15
N GLY A 32 -10.28 2.28 5.58
CA GLY A 32 -11.42 2.06 4.67
C GLY A 32 -11.83 3.31 3.85
N ASN A 33 -11.46 4.51 4.30
CA ASN A 33 -11.77 5.77 3.63
C ASN A 33 -10.66 6.23 2.66
N TRP A 34 -9.46 5.65 2.74
CA TRP A 34 -8.33 6.11 1.94
C TRP A 34 -8.54 6.05 0.43
N PRO A 35 -9.17 5.00 -0.15
CA PRO A 35 -9.46 4.99 -1.59
C PRO A 35 -10.35 6.15 -2.04
N ASP A 36 -11.35 6.52 -1.25
CA ASP A 36 -12.23 7.66 -1.58
C ASP A 36 -11.50 9.00 -1.41
N LEU A 37 -10.70 9.13 -0.36
CA LEU A 37 -9.87 10.32 -0.12
C LEU A 37 -8.87 10.53 -1.26
N VAL A 38 -8.16 9.48 -1.68
CA VAL A 38 -7.20 9.57 -2.77
C VAL A 38 -7.88 9.90 -4.09
N ALA A 39 -9.05 9.31 -4.39
CA ALA A 39 -9.82 9.68 -5.58
C ALA A 39 -10.18 11.18 -5.60
N GLN A 40 -10.53 11.76 -4.45
CA GLN A 40 -10.79 13.20 -4.32
C GLN A 40 -9.52 14.04 -4.51
N LEU A 41 -8.39 13.63 -3.89
CA LEU A 41 -7.12 14.34 -4.00
C LEU A 41 -6.58 14.33 -5.43
N VAL A 42 -6.70 13.22 -6.13
CA VAL A 42 -6.26 13.08 -7.53
C VAL A 42 -7.13 13.92 -8.47
N SER A 43 -8.42 14.00 -8.21
CA SER A 43 -9.32 14.89 -8.98
C SER A 43 -9.08 16.39 -8.70
N ASN A 44 -8.36 16.72 -7.61
CA ASN A 44 -7.97 18.08 -7.25
C ASN A 44 -6.46 18.18 -6.97
N PRO A 45 -5.62 18.26 -8.02
CA PRO A 45 -4.16 18.29 -7.87
C PRO A 45 -3.62 19.44 -7.00
N ALA A 46 -4.38 20.51 -6.84
CA ALA A 46 -4.00 21.62 -5.96
C ALA A 46 -4.06 21.20 -4.48
N GLN A 47 -5.02 20.36 -4.10
CA GLN A 47 -5.09 19.81 -2.74
C GLN A 47 -4.03 18.72 -2.52
N LEU A 48 -3.80 17.85 -3.50
CA LEU A 48 -2.74 16.84 -3.41
C LEU A 48 -1.37 17.48 -3.13
N ARG A 49 -1.06 18.61 -3.80
CA ARG A 49 0.19 19.34 -3.58
C ARG A 49 0.31 20.04 -2.22
N LYS A 50 -0.79 20.18 -1.49
CA LYS A 50 -0.81 20.76 -0.13
C LYS A 50 -0.55 19.73 0.98
N LEU A 51 -0.53 18.45 0.65
CA LEU A 51 -0.20 17.44 1.64
C LEU A 51 1.21 17.66 2.16
N PRO A 52 1.43 17.54 3.47
CA PRO A 52 2.78 17.67 4.04
C PRO A 52 3.65 16.50 3.61
N VAL A 53 4.95 16.69 3.70
CA VAL A 53 5.91 15.59 3.60
C VAL A 53 5.97 14.87 4.95
N ALA A 54 5.96 13.55 4.93
CA ALA A 54 6.05 12.73 6.13
C ALA A 54 7.37 13.00 6.87
N VAL A 55 7.30 13.20 8.18
CA VAL A 55 8.50 13.34 9.01
C VAL A 55 9.29 12.04 9.00
N GLY A 56 10.61 12.15 8.84
CA GLY A 56 11.50 10.99 8.67
C GLY A 56 11.56 10.45 7.25
N TYR A 57 10.84 11.07 6.29
CA TYR A 57 11.00 10.72 4.89
C TYR A 57 12.36 11.14 4.35
N ASP A 58 12.98 10.23 3.61
CA ASP A 58 14.18 10.44 2.80
C ASP A 58 13.85 10.06 1.35
N PRO A 59 14.34 10.79 0.33
CA PRO A 59 14.16 10.38 -1.07
C PRO A 59 14.59 8.93 -1.36
N ALA A 60 15.59 8.41 -0.66
CA ALA A 60 15.98 7.01 -0.75
C ALA A 60 14.89 6.02 -0.31
N HIS A 61 13.95 6.44 0.56
CA HIS A 61 12.77 5.63 0.90
C HIS A 61 11.88 5.40 -0.33
N ARG A 62 11.72 6.43 -1.18
CA ARG A 62 10.95 6.28 -2.42
C ARG A 62 11.62 5.27 -3.36
N ASP A 63 12.93 5.36 -3.53
CA ASP A 63 13.67 4.45 -4.40
C ASP A 63 13.61 3.01 -3.86
N ALA A 64 13.75 2.82 -2.56
CA ALA A 64 13.58 1.53 -1.91
C ALA A 64 12.15 0.97 -2.09
N ALA A 65 11.12 1.83 -1.98
CA ALA A 65 9.74 1.43 -2.22
C ALA A 65 9.52 1.01 -3.67
N ILE A 66 10.05 1.76 -4.65
CA ILE A 66 10.00 1.40 -6.08
C ILE A 66 10.69 0.06 -6.33
N GLN A 67 11.84 -0.20 -5.72
CA GLN A 67 12.55 -1.48 -5.84
C GLN A 67 11.73 -2.63 -5.25
N GLY A 68 11.14 -2.43 -4.06
CA GLY A 68 10.29 -3.43 -3.41
C GLY A 68 9.07 -3.79 -4.26
N ILE A 69 8.31 -2.79 -4.68
CA ILE A 69 7.16 -2.96 -5.58
C ILE A 69 7.60 -3.63 -6.89
N GLY A 70 8.70 -3.15 -7.47
CA GLY A 70 9.25 -3.65 -8.73
C GLY A 70 9.65 -5.13 -8.69
N SER A 71 9.91 -5.71 -7.50
CA SER A 71 10.25 -7.13 -7.37
C SER A 71 9.16 -8.07 -7.89
N TRP A 72 7.89 -7.63 -7.90
CA TRP A 72 6.76 -8.39 -8.43
C TRP A 72 6.70 -8.42 -9.96
N LYS A 73 7.45 -7.54 -10.67
CA LYS A 73 7.51 -7.55 -12.15
C LYS A 73 8.04 -8.88 -12.73
N ARG A 74 8.74 -9.67 -11.92
CA ARG A 74 9.18 -11.03 -12.33
C ARG A 74 8.05 -11.92 -12.85
N PHE A 75 6.82 -11.70 -12.38
CA PHE A 75 5.66 -12.49 -12.81
C PHE A 75 5.00 -11.97 -14.09
N SER A 76 5.42 -10.82 -14.61
CA SER A 76 4.92 -10.30 -15.90
C SER A 76 5.34 -11.20 -17.07
N SER A 77 6.52 -11.81 -17.01
CA SER A 77 6.98 -12.78 -18.00
C SER A 77 6.19 -14.10 -18.00
N GLU A 78 5.49 -14.38 -16.90
CA GLU A 78 4.58 -15.53 -16.77
C GLU A 78 3.16 -15.19 -17.25
N GLY A 79 2.92 -13.93 -17.66
CA GLY A 79 1.60 -13.49 -18.15
C GLY A 79 0.56 -13.30 -17.05
N LEU A 80 0.93 -13.31 -15.76
CA LEU A 80 -0.04 -13.24 -14.66
C LEU A 80 -0.63 -11.83 -14.54
N PHE A 81 0.20 -10.81 -14.58
CA PHE A 81 -0.16 -9.39 -14.53
C PHE A 81 1.00 -8.55 -15.06
N ASN A 82 0.73 -7.29 -15.36
CA ASN A 82 1.77 -6.32 -15.67
C ASN A 82 1.45 -4.98 -15.00
N PHE A 83 2.48 -4.21 -14.65
CA PHE A 83 2.32 -2.85 -14.15
C PHE A 83 3.52 -1.99 -14.51
N ASP A 84 3.28 -0.68 -14.61
CA ASP A 84 4.29 0.32 -14.87
C ASP A 84 4.22 1.44 -13.85
N PHE A 85 5.40 2.06 -13.58
CA PHE A 85 5.45 3.27 -12.76
C PHE A 85 5.11 4.48 -13.61
N VAL A 86 4.30 5.38 -13.05
CA VAL A 86 3.89 6.63 -13.70
C VAL A 86 4.21 7.84 -12.83
N ASP A 87 4.48 8.97 -13.46
CA ASP A 87 4.74 10.23 -12.75
C ASP A 87 3.45 11.02 -12.46
N ASP A 88 2.40 10.79 -13.24
CA ASP A 88 1.10 11.45 -13.10
C ASP A 88 0.19 10.64 -12.19
N PRO A 89 -0.15 11.14 -10.98
CA PRO A 89 -1.08 10.45 -10.09
C PRO A 89 -2.47 10.26 -10.70
N GLY A 90 -2.87 11.11 -11.66
CA GLY A 90 -4.15 10.99 -12.36
C GLY A 90 -4.28 9.77 -13.27
N LYS A 91 -3.16 9.12 -13.55
CA LYS A 91 -3.10 7.91 -14.39
C LYS A 91 -2.88 6.63 -13.59
N ALA A 92 -2.72 6.72 -12.27
CA ALA A 92 -2.37 5.59 -11.45
C ALA A 92 -3.60 4.82 -10.94
N ASP A 93 -3.46 3.50 -10.89
CA ASP A 93 -4.40 2.58 -10.27
C ASP A 93 -4.02 2.31 -8.81
N ILE A 94 -2.72 2.34 -8.52
CA ILE A 94 -2.14 2.13 -7.18
C ILE A 94 -1.37 3.38 -6.79
N HIS A 95 -1.68 3.95 -5.64
CA HIS A 95 -1.05 5.16 -5.11
C HIS A 95 -0.29 4.85 -3.83
N VAL A 96 1.00 5.23 -3.79
CA VAL A 96 1.86 5.01 -2.64
C VAL A 96 2.16 6.33 -1.95
N PHE A 97 1.77 6.43 -0.68
CA PHE A 97 2.04 7.56 0.20
C PHE A 97 2.96 7.14 1.33
N PHE A 98 3.37 8.13 2.12
CA PHE A 98 4.23 7.92 3.26
C PHE A 98 3.61 8.52 4.53
N VAL A 99 4.09 8.11 5.69
CA VAL A 99 3.69 8.66 6.99
C VAL A 99 4.82 8.48 7.98
N ASN A 100 4.90 9.32 9.01
CA ASN A 100 5.87 9.12 10.08
C ASN A 100 5.68 7.75 10.74
N HIS A 101 4.50 7.52 11.32
CA HIS A 101 4.07 6.23 11.86
C HIS A 101 2.55 6.12 11.86
N PHE A 102 2.05 4.94 12.20
CA PHE A 102 0.64 4.68 12.36
C PHE A 102 0.22 4.77 13.82
N VAL A 103 -1.02 5.21 14.03
CA VAL A 103 -1.70 5.17 15.32
C VAL A 103 -3.00 4.39 15.17
N ASN A 104 -3.49 3.80 16.24
CA ASN A 104 -4.82 3.22 16.32
C ASN A 104 -5.58 3.83 17.51
N ASN A 105 -6.91 3.76 17.48
CA ASN A 105 -7.68 3.98 18.68
C ASN A 105 -7.43 2.78 19.62
N LEU A 106 -7.09 3.07 20.86
CA LEU A 106 -6.75 2.12 21.92
C LEU A 106 -7.76 0.95 22.12
N ALA A 107 -8.94 1.03 21.50
CA ALA A 107 -10.00 0.04 21.61
C ALA A 107 -9.72 -1.31 20.89
N MET A 108 -8.78 -1.37 19.95
CA MET A 108 -8.56 -2.56 19.12
C MET A 108 -7.30 -3.37 19.47
N GLY A 109 -6.49 -2.98 20.43
CA GLY A 109 -5.36 -3.77 20.93
C GLY A 109 -4.23 -4.07 19.93
N LEU A 110 -4.33 -3.62 18.70
CA LEU A 110 -3.30 -3.76 17.69
C LEU A 110 -2.26 -2.66 17.88
N PHE A 111 -1.02 -3.06 18.16
CA PHE A 111 0.08 -2.12 18.30
C PHE A 111 0.44 -1.55 16.92
N ALA A 112 -0.13 -0.39 16.61
CA ALA A 112 0.19 0.36 15.39
C ALA A 112 1.70 0.63 15.24
N SER A 113 2.45 0.54 16.35
CA SER A 113 3.91 0.65 16.37
C SER A 113 4.65 -0.41 15.56
N ASP A 114 4.03 -1.55 15.26
CA ASP A 114 4.65 -2.64 14.49
C ASP A 114 4.32 -2.59 13.00
N ILE A 115 3.30 -1.84 12.64
CA ILE A 115 2.88 -1.66 11.26
C ILE A 115 3.94 -0.85 10.51
N ARG A 116 4.46 -1.41 9.41
CA ARG A 116 5.41 -0.74 8.51
C ARG A 116 4.77 -0.21 7.25
N GLY A 117 3.65 -0.78 6.86
CA GLY A 117 2.84 -0.39 5.72
C GLY A 117 1.40 -0.82 5.91
N TYR A 118 0.53 -0.29 5.09
CA TYR A 118 -0.86 -0.68 5.02
C TYR A 118 -1.41 -0.49 3.60
N THR A 119 -2.13 -1.50 3.11
CA THR A 119 -2.80 -1.45 1.81
C THR A 119 -4.30 -1.37 2.00
N ALA A 120 -4.89 -0.29 1.50
CA ALA A 120 -6.32 -0.06 1.48
C ALA A 120 -6.90 -0.33 0.09
N LYS A 121 -7.92 -1.18 0.04
CA LYS A 121 -8.73 -1.46 -1.14
C LYS A 121 -10.20 -1.23 -0.80
N ARG A 122 -10.99 -0.82 -1.78
CA ARG A 122 -12.44 -0.73 -1.55
C ARG A 122 -13.06 -2.11 -1.68
N SER A 123 -13.73 -2.57 -0.63
CA SER A 123 -14.63 -3.72 -0.72
C SER A 123 -15.88 -3.30 -1.48
N PHE A 124 -16.26 -4.07 -2.50
CA PHE A 124 -17.53 -3.86 -3.18
C PHE A 124 -18.64 -4.62 -2.44
N PRO A 125 -19.74 -3.96 -2.06
CA PRO A 125 -20.87 -4.67 -1.50
C PRO A 125 -21.36 -5.71 -2.50
N TYR A 126 -21.42 -6.97 -2.09
CA TYR A 126 -21.89 -8.10 -2.92
C TYR A 126 -23.23 -7.81 -3.63
N GLN A 127 -24.15 -7.14 -2.93
CA GLN A 127 -25.43 -6.70 -3.48
C GLN A 127 -25.31 -5.71 -4.65
N ALA A 128 -24.28 -4.86 -4.66
CA ALA A 128 -24.07 -3.93 -5.77
C ALA A 128 -23.59 -4.66 -7.03
N VAL A 129 -22.84 -5.73 -6.86
CA VAL A 129 -22.37 -6.59 -7.94
C VAL A 129 -23.54 -7.37 -8.56
N ILE A 130 -24.38 -8.02 -7.74
CA ILE A 130 -25.57 -8.75 -8.21
C ILE A 130 -26.53 -7.81 -8.94
N ALA A 131 -26.70 -6.58 -8.43
CA ALA A 131 -27.57 -5.59 -9.05
C ALA A 131 -26.98 -4.95 -10.32
N LYS A 132 -25.81 -5.38 -10.80
CA LYS A 132 -25.09 -4.80 -11.95
C LYS A 132 -24.99 -3.26 -11.89
N LYS A 133 -24.91 -2.71 -10.68
CA LYS A 133 -24.75 -1.26 -10.49
C LYS A 133 -23.35 -0.86 -10.95
N LYS A 134 -23.27 0.24 -11.71
CA LYS A 134 -21.98 0.85 -12.07
C LYS A 134 -21.28 1.28 -10.79
N ILE A 135 -20.19 0.60 -10.46
CA ILE A 135 -19.38 0.91 -9.28
C ILE A 135 -18.31 1.91 -9.71
N ALA A 136 -18.25 3.04 -9.03
CA ALA A 136 -17.21 4.02 -9.31
C ALA A 136 -15.83 3.42 -8.98
N TYR A 137 -14.91 3.50 -9.94
CA TYR A 137 -13.52 3.10 -9.73
C TYR A 137 -12.91 3.84 -8.53
N ARG A 138 -12.14 3.12 -7.76
CA ARG A 138 -11.36 3.67 -6.65
C ARG A 138 -9.95 3.10 -6.70
N PRO A 139 -8.93 3.94 -6.49
CA PRO A 139 -7.54 3.49 -6.47
C PRO A 139 -7.27 2.55 -5.30
N VAL A 140 -6.31 1.67 -5.47
CA VAL A 140 -5.66 1.00 -4.34
C VAL A 140 -4.67 1.98 -3.71
N VAL A 141 -4.62 2.02 -2.40
CA VAL A 141 -3.78 2.96 -1.65
C VAL A 141 -2.84 2.19 -0.75
N ILE A 142 -1.55 2.43 -0.91
CA ILE A 142 -0.49 1.93 -0.04
C ILE A 142 0.05 3.11 0.77
N VAL A 143 0.16 2.97 2.07
CA VAL A 143 0.83 3.94 2.94
C VAL A 143 1.99 3.26 3.63
N LEU A 144 3.20 3.85 3.54
CA LEU A 144 4.43 3.29 4.10
C LEU A 144 4.95 4.17 5.24
N ARG A 145 5.42 3.53 6.29
CA ARG A 145 6.00 4.20 7.45
C ARG A 145 7.45 4.61 7.17
N CYS A 146 7.80 5.84 7.52
CA CYS A 146 9.15 6.42 7.32
C CYS A 146 10.10 6.26 8.50
N THR A 147 9.59 5.99 9.72
CA THR A 147 10.41 5.88 10.92
C THR A 147 10.33 4.50 11.55
N ASP A 148 11.35 4.09 12.28
CA ASP A 148 11.32 2.91 13.14
C ASP A 148 10.60 3.19 14.47
N LYS A 149 10.55 2.20 15.37
CA LYS A 149 9.92 2.33 16.68
C LYS A 149 10.59 3.37 17.59
N SER A 150 11.83 3.69 17.32
CA SER A 150 12.62 4.67 18.06
C SER A 150 12.54 6.08 17.47
N GLY A 151 11.79 6.25 16.38
CA GLY A 151 11.65 7.52 15.66
C GLY A 151 12.80 7.83 14.70
N ASN A 152 13.76 6.91 14.53
CA ASN A 152 14.81 7.06 13.52
C ASN A 152 14.26 6.77 12.12
N PRO A 153 14.87 7.32 11.05
CA PRO A 153 14.52 6.97 9.69
C PRO A 153 14.55 5.45 9.47
N MET A 154 13.54 4.91 8.78
CA MET A 154 13.44 3.48 8.51
C MET A 154 14.61 3.05 7.60
N ALA A 155 15.29 1.97 7.96
CA ALA A 155 16.35 1.40 7.13
C ALA A 155 15.81 0.99 5.75
N LEU A 156 16.56 1.29 4.69
CA LEU A 156 16.15 1.06 3.30
C LEU A 156 15.73 -0.39 3.00
N PRO A 157 16.42 -1.44 3.50
CA PRO A 157 15.96 -2.81 3.30
C PRO A 157 14.59 -3.09 3.94
N LYS A 158 14.28 -2.45 5.07
CA LYS A 158 12.97 -2.58 5.73
C LYS A 158 11.88 -1.86 4.95
N MET A 159 12.19 -0.68 4.39
CA MET A 159 11.28 0.05 3.50
C MET A 159 10.99 -0.77 2.24
N GLN A 160 12.01 -1.32 1.61
CA GLN A 160 11.88 -2.17 0.43
C GLN A 160 11.00 -3.39 0.72
N ALA A 161 11.25 -4.09 1.84
CA ALA A 161 10.46 -5.24 2.25
C ALA A 161 8.99 -4.87 2.52
N ALA A 162 8.75 -3.75 3.23
CA ALA A 162 7.39 -3.28 3.49
C ALA A 162 6.66 -2.95 2.18
N ALA A 163 7.30 -2.22 1.27
CA ALA A 163 6.68 -1.87 -0.01
C ALA A 163 6.40 -3.11 -0.89
N ALA A 164 7.29 -4.10 -0.87
CA ALA A 164 7.05 -5.37 -1.56
C ALA A 164 5.87 -6.15 -0.96
N HIS A 165 5.77 -6.21 0.36
CA HIS A 165 4.66 -6.86 1.08
C HIS A 165 3.32 -6.18 0.75
N GLU A 166 3.26 -4.86 0.87
CA GLU A 166 2.03 -4.11 0.58
C GLU A 166 1.61 -4.22 -0.90
N MET A 167 2.58 -4.31 -1.81
CA MET A 167 2.26 -4.59 -3.21
C MET A 167 1.63 -5.98 -3.40
N GLY A 168 2.04 -6.99 -2.64
CA GLY A 168 1.38 -8.30 -2.64
C GLY A 168 -0.10 -8.20 -2.27
N HIS A 169 -0.44 -7.39 -1.26
CA HIS A 169 -1.82 -7.09 -0.92
C HIS A 169 -2.54 -6.32 -2.04
N ALA A 170 -1.87 -5.35 -2.67
CA ALA A 170 -2.44 -4.61 -3.80
C ALA A 170 -2.74 -5.51 -5.00
N LEU A 171 -1.92 -6.54 -5.22
CA LEU A 171 -2.10 -7.56 -6.26
C LEU A 171 -3.15 -8.63 -5.93
N GLY A 172 -3.75 -8.59 -4.73
CA GLY A 172 -4.89 -9.45 -4.37
C GLY A 172 -4.62 -10.48 -3.28
N ILE A 173 -3.41 -10.59 -2.74
CA ILE A 173 -3.15 -11.47 -1.59
C ILE A 173 -3.77 -10.82 -0.34
N GLU A 174 -4.91 -11.35 0.13
CA GLU A 174 -5.67 -10.73 1.24
C GLU A 174 -5.10 -11.02 2.62
N GLY A 175 -4.60 -12.23 2.84
CA GLY A 175 -4.12 -12.68 4.15
C GLY A 175 -2.61 -12.63 4.29
N HIS A 176 -2.14 -13.06 5.46
CA HIS A 176 -0.73 -13.23 5.75
C HIS A 176 -0.35 -14.70 5.77
N SER A 177 0.86 -15.01 5.29
CA SER A 177 1.42 -16.36 5.40
C SER A 177 1.71 -16.71 6.86
N PRO A 178 1.37 -17.91 7.33
CA PRO A 178 1.78 -18.40 8.64
C PRO A 178 3.29 -18.70 8.72
N ASN A 179 3.96 -18.84 7.57
CA ASN A 179 5.39 -19.07 7.52
C ASN A 179 6.15 -17.74 7.65
N SER A 180 6.88 -17.56 8.74
CA SER A 180 7.60 -16.33 9.04
C SER A 180 8.71 -15.99 8.04
N SER A 181 9.15 -16.94 7.21
CA SER A 181 10.15 -16.69 6.16
C SER A 181 9.57 -16.11 4.88
N ASP A 182 8.26 -16.16 4.69
CA ASP A 182 7.60 -15.58 3.51
C ASP A 182 7.51 -14.06 3.60
N LEU A 183 7.63 -13.39 2.47
CA LEU A 183 7.43 -11.94 2.38
C LEU A 183 6.03 -11.54 2.88
N MET A 184 5.00 -12.33 2.51
CA MET A 184 3.61 -12.07 2.90
C MET A 184 3.28 -12.53 4.33
N SER A 185 4.27 -12.83 5.16
CA SER A 185 4.04 -12.98 6.61
C SER A 185 4.00 -11.61 7.30
N ILE A 186 3.41 -11.55 8.51
CA ILE A 186 3.42 -10.33 9.34
C ILE A 186 4.84 -9.87 9.73
N TYR A 187 5.85 -10.74 9.55
CA TYR A 187 7.26 -10.46 9.84
C TYR A 187 8.03 -9.99 8.61
N TYR A 188 7.41 -10.01 7.39
CA TYR A 188 8.00 -9.65 6.11
C TYR A 188 9.16 -10.58 5.66
N GLY A 189 9.28 -11.76 6.24
CA GLY A 189 10.34 -12.72 5.93
C GLY A 189 11.73 -12.10 5.94
N ASN A 190 12.51 -12.44 4.92
CA ASN A 190 13.80 -11.81 4.62
C ASN A 190 13.70 -10.61 3.66
N GLY A 191 12.49 -10.11 3.39
CA GLY A 191 12.22 -8.99 2.49
C GLY A 191 12.19 -9.33 1.01
N THR A 192 12.23 -10.62 0.65
CA THR A 192 12.15 -11.10 -0.73
C THR A 192 10.98 -12.04 -0.94
N ILE A 193 10.44 -12.06 -2.16
CA ILE A 193 9.35 -12.97 -2.53
C ILE A 193 9.84 -14.42 -2.43
N SER A 194 9.26 -15.19 -1.53
CA SER A 194 9.56 -16.60 -1.31
C SER A 194 8.92 -17.51 -2.36
N SER A 195 9.23 -18.80 -2.29
CA SER A 195 8.54 -19.80 -3.09
C SER A 195 7.07 -19.94 -2.69
N GLY A 196 6.73 -19.76 -1.42
CA GLY A 196 5.36 -19.77 -0.90
C GLY A 196 4.55 -18.58 -1.45
N ASP A 197 5.12 -17.36 -1.39
CA ASP A 197 4.50 -16.17 -1.97
C ASP A 197 4.27 -16.35 -3.49
N ALA A 198 5.29 -16.90 -4.19
CA ALA A 198 5.21 -17.17 -5.62
C ALA A 198 4.13 -18.20 -5.98
N ALA A 199 3.97 -19.24 -5.17
CA ALA A 199 2.91 -20.22 -5.36
C ALA A 199 1.53 -19.60 -5.13
N THR A 200 1.40 -18.77 -4.08
CA THR A 200 0.15 -18.08 -3.74
C THR A 200 -0.30 -17.16 -4.87
N ILE A 201 0.59 -16.33 -5.41
CA ILE A 201 0.21 -15.38 -6.48
C ILE A 201 -0.14 -16.13 -7.79
N ARG A 202 0.59 -17.19 -8.14
CA ARG A 202 0.25 -18.01 -9.30
C ARG A 202 -1.10 -18.69 -9.15
N HIS A 203 -1.39 -19.24 -7.97
CA HIS A 203 -2.69 -19.83 -7.69
C HIS A 203 -3.80 -18.80 -7.81
N LEU A 204 -3.66 -17.64 -7.16
CA LEU A 204 -4.63 -16.56 -7.22
C LEU A 204 -4.99 -16.18 -8.68
N TYR A 205 -3.99 -16.01 -9.53
CA TYR A 205 -4.19 -15.59 -10.91
C TYR A 205 -4.57 -16.76 -11.86
N SER A 206 -4.57 -18.01 -11.38
CA SER A 206 -5.14 -19.15 -12.11
C SER A 206 -6.65 -19.32 -11.88
N LEU A 207 -7.21 -18.65 -10.88
CA LEU A 207 -8.65 -18.73 -10.59
C LEU A 207 -9.44 -17.93 -11.62
N THR A 208 -10.61 -18.45 -11.96
CA THR A 208 -11.56 -17.67 -12.76
C THR A 208 -12.09 -16.51 -11.92
N PRO A 209 -12.05 -15.25 -12.40
CA PRO A 209 -12.61 -14.15 -11.66
C PRO A 209 -14.11 -14.35 -11.40
N ASP A 210 -14.55 -14.20 -10.16
CA ASP A 210 -15.98 -14.24 -9.80
C ASP A 210 -16.75 -13.02 -10.33
N LEU A 211 -16.02 -11.97 -10.67
CA LEU A 211 -16.55 -10.71 -11.18
C LEU A 211 -15.91 -10.40 -12.52
N VAL A 212 -16.72 -10.46 -13.57
CA VAL A 212 -16.34 -9.95 -14.89
C VAL A 212 -16.89 -8.54 -15.01
N PRO A 213 -16.07 -7.53 -15.37
CA PRO A 213 -16.51 -6.14 -15.52
C PRO A 213 -17.55 -5.94 -16.61
#